data_15d3bbb94a070bdebfc29682ad1135a2
#
_entry.id   15d3bbb94a070bdebfc29682ad1135a2
#
_cell.length_a   1.000
_cell.length_b   1.000
_cell.length_c   1.000
_cell.angle_alpha   90.00
_cell.angle_beta   90.00
_cell.angle_gamma   90.00
#
_symmetry.space_group_name_H-M   'P 1'
#
loop_
_entity.id
_entity.type
_entity.pdbx_description
1 polymer ?
#
loop_
_entity_poly.entity_id
_entity_poly.type
_entity_poly.pdbx_seq_one_letter_code
_entity_poly.pdbx_strand_id
1 'polypeptide(L)'
;MNKWFKFSLPVLCLLSLPVQAVKLNEGDYKYREDVEAFIESVAKKSDYSEQQLVDLFSKAKQQTHLFERMNKPAEKKLEWHQYRRIFITDKRINKGIAFWKKNQKLLQQVEQKYKVPAEIVVAIVGVETFYGVYKGKSPVFDTLVTFAFDYPKRAKFFTRELEEFLILSSKQDFKVREVKGSYAGAMGMPQFISSSYRHYSVDFDGDGKADLFDSVPDILGSVANYFTAHGWKPGEAVTYPLTLSKQNKVAGLTVGVKPSQPWETFKASGLKAKSSIADDTPVALIKLQQKESADCWAGLKNFYVITRYNHSEMYAMAVYQLSQKIKSGMKL
;
A
#
# COMPACT_ATOMS: atom_id res chain seq x y z
N MET A 1 63.91 -44.54 -32.11
CA MET A 1 63.82 -43.11 -32.51
C MET A 1 62.43 -42.61 -32.25
N ASN A 2 62.16 -42.09 -31.06
CA ASN A 2 60.85 -41.58 -30.70
C ASN A 2 60.92 -40.06 -30.71
N LYS A 3 60.14 -39.41 -31.65
CA LYS A 3 59.98 -37.97 -31.71
C LYS A 3 58.79 -37.57 -30.85
N TRP A 4 59.01 -36.86 -29.76
CA TRP A 4 58.00 -36.22 -28.95
C TRP A 4 57.59 -34.87 -29.58
N PHE A 5 56.37 -34.77 -30.05
CA PHE A 5 55.78 -33.50 -30.46
C PHE A 5 55.25 -32.79 -29.21
N LYS A 6 55.80 -31.64 -28.84
CA LYS A 6 55.28 -30.74 -27.82
C LYS A 6 54.23 -29.86 -28.46
N PHE A 7 52.96 -30.09 -28.12
CA PHE A 7 51.88 -29.15 -28.41
C PHE A 7 51.90 -28.05 -27.36
N SER A 8 52.26 -26.82 -27.75
CA SER A 8 52.04 -25.60 -26.94
C SER A 8 50.63 -25.10 -27.18
N LEU A 9 49.75 -25.18 -26.17
CA LEU A 9 48.47 -24.48 -26.17
C LEU A 9 48.73 -22.98 -25.96
N PRO A 10 48.14 -22.08 -26.78
CA PRO A 10 48.19 -20.66 -26.51
C PRO A 10 47.24 -20.37 -25.34
N VAL A 11 47.76 -19.81 -24.25
CA VAL A 11 46.97 -19.23 -23.17
C VAL A 11 46.33 -17.96 -23.69
N LEU A 12 45.03 -18.04 -23.98
CA LEU A 12 44.22 -16.88 -24.35
C LEU A 12 43.95 -16.06 -23.08
N CYS A 13 44.80 -15.05 -22.80
CA CYS A 13 44.54 -14.04 -21.80
C CYS A 13 43.27 -13.23 -22.21
N LEU A 14 42.14 -13.56 -21.65
CA LEU A 14 40.95 -12.70 -21.69
C LEU A 14 41.30 -11.42 -20.91
N LEU A 15 41.69 -10.37 -21.62
CA LEU A 15 41.77 -9.02 -21.09
C LEU A 15 40.34 -8.60 -20.73
N SER A 16 39.99 -8.68 -19.46
CA SER A 16 38.81 -8.02 -18.93
C SER A 16 39.02 -6.51 -19.05
N LEU A 17 38.42 -5.90 -20.08
CA LEU A 17 38.33 -4.44 -20.15
C LEU A 17 37.65 -3.95 -18.88
N PRO A 18 38.18 -2.93 -18.18
CA PRO A 18 37.49 -2.34 -17.06
C PRO A 18 36.15 -1.80 -17.57
N VAL A 19 35.04 -2.29 -17.03
CA VAL A 19 33.72 -1.68 -17.24
C VAL A 19 33.85 -0.30 -16.62
N GLN A 20 33.94 0.70 -17.48
CA GLN A 20 34.01 2.09 -17.03
C GLN A 20 32.62 2.44 -16.49
N ALA A 21 32.53 2.69 -15.18
CA ALA A 21 31.28 3.08 -14.54
C ALA A 21 30.68 4.28 -15.28
N VAL A 22 29.41 4.14 -15.68
CA VAL A 22 28.71 5.21 -16.38
C VAL A 22 28.40 6.31 -15.38
N LYS A 23 28.80 7.55 -15.69
CA LYS A 23 28.64 8.70 -14.81
C LYS A 23 27.40 9.51 -15.15
N LEU A 24 26.71 10.00 -14.13
CA LEU A 24 25.58 10.91 -14.26
C LEU A 24 26.07 12.36 -14.32
N ASN A 25 26.24 12.87 -15.56
CA ASN A 25 26.83 14.20 -15.81
C ASN A 25 25.79 15.30 -16.05
N GLU A 26 24.50 14.96 -16.13
CA GLU A 26 23.41 15.89 -16.46
C GLU A 26 22.25 15.76 -15.49
N GLY A 27 21.36 16.78 -15.49
CA GLY A 27 20.15 16.82 -14.69
C GLY A 27 20.32 17.33 -13.27
N ASP A 28 19.24 17.29 -12.50
CA ASP A 28 19.20 17.82 -11.14
C ASP A 28 20.05 16.99 -10.15
N TYR A 29 20.36 15.76 -10.50
CA TYR A 29 21.12 14.77 -9.69
C TYR A 29 22.53 14.49 -10.23
N LYS A 30 23.04 15.32 -11.15
CA LYS A 30 24.38 15.17 -11.72
C LYS A 30 25.46 15.18 -10.64
N TYR A 31 26.52 14.39 -10.89
CA TYR A 31 27.71 14.27 -10.04
C TYR A 31 27.43 13.79 -8.60
N ARG A 32 26.34 13.07 -8.41
CA ARG A 32 25.97 12.48 -7.11
C ARG A 32 26.40 11.02 -7.05
N GLU A 33 27.44 10.74 -6.29
CA GLU A 33 27.99 9.38 -6.10
C GLU A 33 26.97 8.41 -5.52
N ASP A 34 26.10 8.86 -4.60
CA ASP A 34 25.03 8.05 -4.02
C ASP A 34 23.97 7.63 -5.05
N VAL A 35 23.69 8.49 -6.03
CA VAL A 35 22.79 8.19 -7.14
C VAL A 35 23.46 7.23 -8.14
N GLU A 36 24.74 7.45 -8.47
CA GLU A 36 25.51 6.57 -9.37
C GLU A 36 25.59 5.15 -8.77
N ALA A 37 25.95 5.01 -7.49
CA ALA A 37 25.97 3.73 -6.80
C ALA A 37 24.58 3.03 -6.77
N PHE A 38 23.51 3.80 -6.63
CA PHE A 38 22.14 3.27 -6.72
C PHE A 38 21.83 2.76 -8.13
N ILE A 39 22.22 3.50 -9.18
CA ILE A 39 22.04 3.09 -10.58
C ILE A 39 22.75 1.75 -10.84
N GLU A 40 24.00 1.60 -10.44
CA GLU A 40 24.74 0.35 -10.56
C GLU A 40 24.05 -0.81 -9.83
N SER A 41 23.53 -0.55 -8.63
CA SER A 41 22.81 -1.57 -7.85
C SER A 41 21.52 -2.02 -8.51
N VAL A 42 20.76 -1.09 -9.08
CA VAL A 42 19.46 -1.40 -9.73
C VAL A 42 19.66 -2.08 -11.09
N ALA A 43 20.69 -1.70 -11.84
CA ALA A 43 21.02 -2.36 -13.11
C ALA A 43 21.27 -3.86 -12.94
N LYS A 44 21.83 -4.28 -11.80
CA LYS A 44 22.07 -5.70 -11.46
C LYS A 44 20.80 -6.48 -11.08
N LYS A 45 19.69 -5.77 -10.82
CA LYS A 45 18.43 -6.34 -10.27
C LYS A 45 17.22 -6.16 -11.18
N SER A 46 17.34 -5.34 -12.22
CA SER A 46 16.28 -5.03 -13.18
C SER A 46 16.72 -5.37 -14.61
N ASP A 47 15.79 -5.28 -15.53
CA ASP A 47 16.09 -5.48 -16.96
C ASP A 47 16.64 -4.20 -17.63
N TYR A 48 16.86 -3.12 -16.86
CA TYR A 48 17.50 -1.90 -17.35
C TYR A 48 19.02 -2.04 -17.36
N SER A 49 19.67 -1.58 -18.44
CA SER A 49 21.10 -1.32 -18.45
C SER A 49 21.44 -0.07 -17.60
N GLU A 50 22.69 0.05 -17.14
CA GLU A 50 23.18 1.25 -16.48
C GLU A 50 22.94 2.52 -17.31
N GLN A 51 23.18 2.46 -18.64
CA GLN A 51 22.96 3.60 -19.53
C GLN A 51 21.50 4.02 -19.56
N GLN A 52 20.56 3.06 -19.64
CA GLN A 52 19.12 3.39 -19.62
C GLN A 52 18.72 4.07 -18.31
N LEU A 53 19.29 3.62 -17.18
CA LEU A 53 19.06 4.25 -15.88
C LEU A 53 19.68 5.65 -15.80
N VAL A 54 20.90 5.84 -16.31
CA VAL A 54 21.52 7.17 -16.41
C VAL A 54 20.64 8.11 -17.23
N ASP A 55 20.10 7.66 -18.37
CA ASP A 55 19.20 8.46 -19.23
C ASP A 55 17.87 8.81 -18.52
N LEU A 56 17.37 7.92 -17.64
CA LEU A 56 16.20 8.21 -16.79
C LEU A 56 16.53 9.25 -15.71
N PHE A 57 17.64 9.06 -15.00
CA PHE A 57 18.04 9.94 -13.90
C PHE A 57 18.50 11.31 -14.37
N SER A 58 19.13 11.43 -15.55
CA SER A 58 19.48 12.72 -16.15
C SER A 58 18.28 13.62 -16.39
N LYS A 59 17.09 13.02 -16.55
CA LYS A 59 15.82 13.72 -16.77
C LYS A 59 14.98 13.85 -15.47
N ALA A 60 15.45 13.28 -14.37
CA ALA A 60 14.75 13.37 -13.08
C ALA A 60 14.66 14.82 -12.60
N LYS A 61 13.50 15.20 -12.03
CA LYS A 61 13.26 16.55 -11.51
C LYS A 61 13.01 16.53 -10.02
N GLN A 62 13.72 17.36 -9.29
CA GLN A 62 13.52 17.55 -7.86
C GLN A 62 12.10 18.07 -7.55
N GLN A 63 11.44 17.41 -6.58
CA GLN A 63 10.07 17.70 -6.11
C GLN A 63 10.07 18.17 -4.66
N THR A 64 10.99 19.04 -4.27
CA THR A 64 11.20 19.47 -2.86
C THR A 64 9.96 20.13 -2.25
N HIS A 65 9.07 20.73 -3.06
CA HIS A 65 7.79 21.28 -2.63
C HIS A 65 6.87 20.22 -1.97
N LEU A 66 7.12 18.92 -2.19
CA LEU A 66 6.38 17.83 -1.57
C LEU A 66 6.78 17.59 -0.10
N PHE A 67 7.93 18.08 0.37
CA PHE A 67 8.41 17.85 1.73
C PHE A 67 7.46 18.42 2.79
N GLU A 68 6.87 19.59 2.53
CA GLU A 68 5.91 20.15 3.45
C GLU A 68 4.68 19.27 3.65
N ARG A 69 4.16 18.71 2.57
CA ARG A 69 3.02 17.77 2.61
C ARG A 69 3.37 16.50 3.37
N MET A 70 4.59 15.97 3.19
CA MET A 70 5.07 14.79 3.89
C MET A 70 5.24 15.05 5.40
N ASN A 71 5.68 16.23 5.78
CA ASN A 71 5.88 16.61 7.19
C ASN A 71 4.57 16.92 7.94
N LYS A 72 3.48 17.23 7.22
CA LYS A 72 2.19 17.62 7.81
C LYS A 72 1.03 16.73 7.30
N PRO A 73 1.05 15.42 7.57
CA PRO A 73 -0.04 14.54 7.16
C PRO A 73 -1.35 14.95 7.86
N ALA A 74 -2.45 15.01 7.09
CA ALA A 74 -3.76 15.44 7.58
C ALA A 74 -4.27 14.58 8.76
N GLU A 75 -3.96 13.28 8.75
CA GLU A 75 -4.34 12.32 9.79
C GLU A 75 -3.83 12.65 11.19
N LYS A 76 -2.67 13.33 11.30
CA LYS A 76 -2.12 13.74 12.60
C LYS A 76 -2.81 14.98 13.22
N LYS A 77 -3.71 15.64 12.48
CA LYS A 77 -4.33 16.90 12.91
C LYS A 77 -5.82 16.80 13.15
N LEU A 78 -6.45 15.72 12.69
CA LEU A 78 -7.90 15.56 12.74
C LEU A 78 -8.30 14.58 13.83
N GLU A 79 -9.38 14.90 14.53
CA GLU A 79 -10.10 13.94 15.36
C GLU A 79 -11.05 13.10 14.50
N TRP A 80 -11.54 11.98 15.04
CA TRP A 80 -12.39 11.05 14.30
C TRP A 80 -13.63 11.70 13.71
N HIS A 81 -14.30 12.56 14.45
CA HIS A 81 -15.52 13.22 13.96
C HIS A 81 -15.29 14.11 12.73
N GLN A 82 -14.06 14.65 12.58
CA GLN A 82 -13.64 15.43 11.41
C GLN A 82 -13.19 14.51 10.27
N TYR A 83 -12.34 13.53 10.58
CA TYR A 83 -11.81 12.57 9.62
C TYR A 83 -12.92 11.75 8.95
N ARG A 84 -13.89 11.28 9.74
CA ARG A 84 -15.04 10.51 9.26
C ARG A 84 -15.82 11.23 8.17
N ARG A 85 -16.00 12.55 8.28
CA ARG A 85 -16.75 13.37 7.31
C ARG A 85 -16.10 13.44 5.93
N ILE A 86 -14.78 13.17 5.82
CA ILE A 86 -14.09 13.13 4.54
C ILE A 86 -14.51 11.90 3.73
N PHE A 87 -14.76 10.78 4.42
CA PHE A 87 -14.96 9.49 3.75
C PHE A 87 -16.41 9.00 3.79
N ILE A 88 -17.19 9.28 4.84
CA ILE A 88 -18.54 8.80 4.99
C ILE A 88 -19.51 9.89 4.52
N THR A 89 -19.67 10.00 3.21
CA THR A 89 -20.58 10.94 2.55
C THR A 89 -21.55 10.20 1.63
N ASP A 90 -22.78 10.73 1.47
CA ASP A 90 -23.78 10.13 0.57
C ASP A 90 -23.22 9.99 -0.85
N LYS A 91 -22.47 10.99 -1.33
CA LYS A 91 -21.84 10.95 -2.65
C LYS A 91 -20.90 9.75 -2.80
N ARG A 92 -20.06 9.46 -1.78
CA ARG A 92 -19.13 8.32 -1.84
C ARG A 92 -19.87 6.99 -1.68
N ILE A 93 -20.86 6.93 -0.81
CA ILE A 93 -21.70 5.75 -0.60
C ILE A 93 -22.43 5.39 -1.89
N ASN A 94 -23.15 6.35 -2.49
CA ASN A 94 -23.92 6.13 -3.71
C ASN A 94 -23.04 5.74 -4.90
N LYS A 95 -21.83 6.36 -5.02
CA LYS A 95 -20.87 5.97 -6.04
C LYS A 95 -20.32 4.56 -5.78
N GLY A 96 -20.14 4.15 -4.53
CA GLY A 96 -19.73 2.80 -4.16
C GLY A 96 -20.79 1.75 -4.51
N ILE A 97 -22.06 2.05 -4.25
CA ILE A 97 -23.17 1.18 -4.66
C ILE A 97 -23.21 1.03 -6.18
N ALA A 98 -23.08 2.14 -6.93
CA ALA A 98 -23.05 2.10 -8.39
C ALA A 98 -21.83 1.33 -8.92
N PHE A 99 -20.65 1.52 -8.31
CA PHE A 99 -19.43 0.77 -8.64
C PHE A 99 -19.60 -0.73 -8.37
N TRP A 100 -20.19 -1.10 -7.25
CA TRP A 100 -20.49 -2.50 -6.93
C TRP A 100 -21.47 -3.10 -7.94
N LYS A 101 -22.60 -2.46 -8.19
CA LYS A 101 -23.61 -2.92 -9.17
C LYS A 101 -22.99 -3.15 -10.54
N LYS A 102 -22.15 -2.22 -11.01
CA LYS A 102 -21.46 -2.33 -12.31
C LYS A 102 -20.50 -3.55 -12.36
N ASN A 103 -19.85 -3.87 -11.26
CA ASN A 103 -18.81 -4.90 -11.18
C ASN A 103 -19.26 -6.14 -10.38
N GLN A 104 -20.56 -6.38 -10.24
CA GLN A 104 -21.11 -7.37 -9.31
C GLN A 104 -20.58 -8.79 -9.55
N LYS A 105 -20.59 -9.26 -10.79
CA LYS A 105 -20.10 -10.60 -11.15
C LYS A 105 -18.61 -10.76 -10.83
N LEU A 106 -17.81 -9.76 -11.16
CA LEU A 106 -16.39 -9.75 -10.91
C LEU A 106 -16.09 -9.74 -9.39
N LEU A 107 -16.78 -8.92 -8.62
CA LEU A 107 -16.64 -8.89 -7.16
C LEU A 107 -17.03 -10.23 -6.51
N GLN A 108 -18.04 -10.92 -7.03
CA GLN A 108 -18.38 -12.29 -6.58
C GLN A 108 -17.23 -13.27 -6.85
N GLN A 109 -16.59 -13.22 -8.03
CA GLN A 109 -15.44 -14.05 -8.35
C GLN A 109 -14.24 -13.75 -7.44
N VAL A 110 -13.95 -12.47 -7.20
CA VAL A 110 -12.88 -12.03 -6.30
C VAL A 110 -13.15 -12.51 -4.87
N GLU A 111 -14.36 -12.31 -4.35
CA GLU A 111 -14.76 -12.78 -3.02
C GLU A 111 -14.71 -14.31 -2.90
N GLN A 112 -15.12 -15.03 -3.93
CA GLN A 112 -15.04 -16.49 -3.98
C GLN A 112 -13.58 -16.97 -3.91
N LYS A 113 -12.66 -16.32 -4.62
CA LYS A 113 -11.24 -16.69 -4.67
C LYS A 113 -10.49 -16.33 -3.39
N TYR A 114 -10.64 -15.10 -2.92
CA TYR A 114 -9.83 -14.54 -1.81
C TYR A 114 -10.53 -14.57 -0.46
N LYS A 115 -11.82 -14.84 -0.41
CA LYS A 115 -12.64 -14.85 0.81
C LYS A 115 -12.65 -13.52 1.58
N VAL A 116 -12.37 -12.42 0.88
CA VAL A 116 -12.49 -11.04 1.39
C VAL A 116 -13.83 -10.48 0.92
N PRO A 117 -14.70 -9.99 1.82
CA PRO A 117 -16.02 -9.49 1.44
C PRO A 117 -15.97 -8.35 0.42
N ALA A 118 -16.83 -8.42 -0.60
CA ALA A 118 -16.89 -7.43 -1.68
C ALA A 118 -17.02 -5.99 -1.15
N GLU A 119 -17.81 -5.77 -0.08
CA GLU A 119 -17.96 -4.46 0.54
C GLU A 119 -16.65 -3.85 1.04
N ILE A 120 -15.71 -4.68 1.53
CA ILE A 120 -14.39 -4.22 2.00
C ILE A 120 -13.53 -3.79 0.80
N VAL A 121 -13.49 -4.61 -0.26
CA VAL A 121 -12.73 -4.31 -1.48
C VAL A 121 -13.22 -3.01 -2.12
N VAL A 122 -14.54 -2.86 -2.26
CA VAL A 122 -15.17 -1.65 -2.80
C VAL A 122 -14.88 -0.42 -1.92
N ALA A 123 -14.92 -0.57 -0.60
CA ALA A 123 -14.64 0.53 0.33
C ALA A 123 -13.18 1.01 0.24
N ILE A 124 -12.21 0.11 0.08
CA ILE A 124 -10.79 0.48 -0.16
C ILE A 124 -10.68 1.36 -1.41
N VAL A 125 -11.18 0.91 -2.54
CA VAL A 125 -11.14 1.70 -3.80
C VAL A 125 -11.86 3.04 -3.64
N GLY A 126 -12.93 3.04 -2.84
CA GLY A 126 -13.68 4.25 -2.51
C GLY A 126 -12.89 5.23 -1.65
N VAL A 127 -12.18 4.77 -0.63
CA VAL A 127 -11.36 5.60 0.27
C VAL A 127 -10.14 6.13 -0.48
N GLU A 128 -9.41 5.26 -1.21
CA GLU A 128 -8.15 5.61 -1.85
C GLU A 128 -8.32 6.62 -3.00
N THR A 129 -9.20 6.34 -3.93
CA THR A 129 -9.26 7.12 -5.18
C THR A 129 -10.65 7.62 -5.54
N PHE A 130 -11.64 7.50 -4.63
CA PHE A 130 -13.03 7.80 -4.97
C PHE A 130 -13.49 7.03 -6.22
N TYR A 131 -13.21 5.71 -6.22
CA TYR A 131 -13.49 4.79 -7.32
C TYR A 131 -12.81 5.21 -8.63
N GLY A 132 -11.51 5.48 -8.57
CA GLY A 132 -10.66 5.79 -9.70
C GLY A 132 -10.68 7.25 -10.18
N VAL A 133 -11.43 8.15 -9.50
CA VAL A 133 -11.48 9.58 -9.89
C VAL A 133 -10.19 10.32 -9.56
N TYR A 134 -9.55 10.02 -8.43
CA TYR A 134 -8.39 10.76 -7.91
C TYR A 134 -7.18 9.83 -7.71
N LYS A 135 -6.57 9.40 -8.81
CA LYS A 135 -5.40 8.50 -8.80
C LYS A 135 -4.06 9.21 -8.49
N GLY A 136 -4.07 10.52 -8.23
CA GLY A 136 -2.88 11.34 -8.04
C GLY A 136 -2.39 12.01 -9.33
N LYS A 137 -1.51 13.04 -9.17
CA LYS A 137 -0.98 13.84 -10.29
C LYS A 137 0.54 14.01 -10.23
N SER A 138 1.19 13.58 -9.15
CA SER A 138 2.64 13.70 -8.98
C SER A 138 3.36 12.69 -9.87
N PRO A 139 4.45 13.06 -10.55
CA PRO A 139 5.27 12.12 -11.29
C PRO A 139 5.95 11.16 -10.31
N VAL A 140 5.61 9.87 -10.37
CA VAL A 140 6.03 8.88 -9.37
C VAL A 140 7.55 8.75 -9.32
N PHE A 141 8.19 8.63 -10.48
CA PHE A 141 9.65 8.52 -10.55
C PHE A 141 10.35 9.72 -9.87
N ASP A 142 10.03 10.94 -10.30
CA ASP A 142 10.65 12.15 -9.74
C ASP A 142 10.37 12.29 -8.24
N THR A 143 9.16 11.93 -7.81
CA THR A 143 8.78 11.91 -6.39
C THR A 143 9.64 10.94 -5.58
N LEU A 144 9.79 9.70 -6.06
CA LEU A 144 10.56 8.67 -5.37
C LEU A 144 12.05 9.01 -5.34
N VAL A 145 12.62 9.52 -6.46
CA VAL A 145 14.01 9.98 -6.54
C VAL A 145 14.25 11.10 -5.51
N THR A 146 13.36 12.10 -5.47
CA THR A 146 13.49 13.21 -4.52
C THR A 146 13.45 12.74 -3.07
N PHE A 147 12.50 11.88 -2.71
CA PHE A 147 12.43 11.38 -1.33
C PHE A 147 13.55 10.40 -0.98
N ALA A 148 14.08 9.66 -1.94
CA ALA A 148 15.19 8.74 -1.72
C ALA A 148 16.50 9.47 -1.40
N PHE A 149 16.77 10.56 -2.11
CA PHE A 149 18.08 11.20 -2.07
C PHE A 149 18.10 12.55 -1.34
N ASP A 150 16.95 13.23 -1.19
CA ASP A 150 16.89 14.58 -0.62
C ASP A 150 16.02 14.69 0.65
N TYR A 151 15.45 13.55 1.14
CA TYR A 151 14.63 13.54 2.34
C TYR A 151 15.15 12.57 3.42
N PRO A 152 16.17 12.95 4.21
CA PRO A 152 16.91 12.07 5.12
C PRO A 152 16.04 11.29 6.11
N LYS A 153 14.93 11.89 6.59
CA LYS A 153 14.02 11.29 7.58
C LYS A 153 13.46 9.92 7.15
N ARG A 154 13.32 9.68 5.85
CA ARG A 154 12.78 8.44 5.28
C ARG A 154 13.54 7.95 4.05
N ALA A 155 14.77 8.42 3.84
CA ALA A 155 15.58 8.08 2.68
C ALA A 155 15.65 6.56 2.46
N LYS A 156 16.00 5.77 3.49
CA LYS A 156 16.07 4.30 3.40
C LYS A 156 14.77 3.66 2.91
N PHE A 157 13.63 4.16 3.33
CA PHE A 157 12.33 3.65 2.86
C PHE A 157 12.12 3.99 1.38
N PHE A 158 12.32 5.25 0.99
CA PHE A 158 12.07 5.68 -0.37
C PHE A 158 13.11 5.16 -1.38
N THR A 159 14.37 4.95 -0.97
CA THR A 159 15.38 4.27 -1.80
C THR A 159 14.92 2.86 -2.17
N ARG A 160 14.36 2.12 -1.20
CA ARG A 160 13.79 0.80 -1.46
C ARG A 160 12.56 0.89 -2.39
N GLU A 161 11.65 1.82 -2.15
CA GLU A 161 10.46 1.96 -3.01
C GLU A 161 10.83 2.41 -4.43
N LEU A 162 11.91 3.20 -4.61
CA LEU A 162 12.45 3.56 -5.92
C LEU A 162 13.07 2.35 -6.63
N GLU A 163 13.82 1.52 -5.92
CA GLU A 163 14.35 0.25 -6.45
C GLU A 163 13.21 -0.65 -6.91
N GLU A 164 12.21 -0.87 -6.05
CA GLU A 164 11.03 -1.67 -6.37
C GLU A 164 10.25 -1.12 -7.58
N PHE A 165 10.15 0.22 -7.70
CA PHE A 165 9.51 0.87 -8.83
C PHE A 165 10.23 0.61 -10.15
N LEU A 166 11.56 0.73 -10.15
CA LEU A 166 12.37 0.49 -11.36
C LEU A 166 12.36 -1.00 -11.76
N ILE A 167 12.45 -1.92 -10.80
CA ILE A 167 12.32 -3.35 -11.09
C ILE A 167 10.92 -3.68 -11.62
N LEU A 168 9.87 -3.11 -11.02
CA LEU A 168 8.49 -3.30 -11.48
C LEU A 168 8.32 -2.77 -12.91
N SER A 169 8.79 -1.55 -13.17
CA SER A 169 8.62 -0.89 -14.46
C SER A 169 9.35 -1.60 -15.59
N SER A 170 10.51 -2.22 -15.32
CA SER A 170 11.24 -2.99 -16.33
C SER A 170 10.48 -4.26 -16.76
N LYS A 171 9.71 -4.86 -15.83
CA LYS A 171 8.95 -6.10 -16.07
C LYS A 171 7.54 -5.89 -16.62
N GLN A 172 6.93 -4.76 -16.32
CA GLN A 172 5.56 -4.42 -16.71
C GLN A 172 5.49 -3.45 -17.91
N ASP A 173 6.63 -3.12 -18.49
CA ASP A 173 6.76 -2.18 -19.62
C ASP A 173 6.11 -0.81 -19.31
N PHE A 174 6.30 -0.30 -18.08
CA PHE A 174 5.82 1.02 -17.73
C PHE A 174 6.64 2.12 -18.40
N LYS A 175 5.97 3.12 -18.89
CA LYS A 175 6.61 4.37 -19.28
C LYS A 175 6.96 5.17 -18.03
N VAL A 176 8.09 4.84 -17.40
CA VAL A 176 8.56 5.33 -16.09
C VAL A 176 8.26 6.81 -15.85
N ARG A 177 8.53 7.65 -16.84
CA ARG A 177 8.34 9.12 -16.78
C ARG A 177 6.89 9.58 -16.86
N GLU A 178 5.98 8.73 -17.34
CA GLU A 178 4.56 9.06 -17.52
C GLU A 178 3.70 8.62 -16.32
N VAL A 179 4.21 7.72 -15.46
CA VAL A 179 3.46 7.23 -14.32
C VAL A 179 3.16 8.36 -13.33
N LYS A 180 1.87 8.55 -13.06
CA LYS A 180 1.36 9.51 -12.07
C LYS A 180 0.81 8.78 -10.86
N GLY A 181 0.95 9.40 -9.69
CA GLY A 181 0.48 8.85 -8.43
C GLY A 181 0.29 9.92 -7.36
N SER A 182 0.26 9.49 -6.10
CA SER A 182 0.18 10.39 -4.96
C SER A 182 1.49 11.17 -4.77
N TYR A 183 1.44 12.19 -3.92
CA TYR A 183 2.63 12.95 -3.50
C TYR A 183 3.68 12.11 -2.76
N ALA A 184 3.37 10.88 -2.41
CA ALA A 184 4.26 9.93 -1.74
C ALA A 184 4.59 8.72 -2.62
N GLY A 185 4.26 8.74 -3.92
CA GLY A 185 4.59 7.69 -4.88
C GLY A 185 3.64 6.50 -4.90
N ALA A 186 2.47 6.57 -4.26
CA ALA A 186 1.45 5.53 -4.38
C ALA A 186 0.73 5.60 -5.73
N MET A 187 0.43 4.44 -6.32
CA MET A 187 0.04 4.30 -7.74
C MET A 187 -1.30 3.61 -7.93
N GLY A 188 -1.91 3.93 -9.05
CA GLY A 188 -3.10 3.26 -9.56
C GLY A 188 -4.37 3.53 -8.73
N MET A 189 -5.43 2.79 -9.05
CA MET A 189 -6.71 2.93 -8.35
C MET A 189 -6.63 2.47 -6.87
N PRO A 190 -5.87 1.40 -6.51
CA PRO A 190 -5.72 0.95 -5.14
C PRO A 190 -4.66 1.72 -4.34
N GLN A 191 -3.94 2.68 -4.94
CA GLN A 191 -2.87 3.46 -4.30
C GLN A 191 -1.78 2.59 -3.66
N PHE A 192 -1.33 1.56 -4.36
CA PHE A 192 -0.21 0.74 -3.91
C PHE A 192 1.12 1.50 -4.02
N ILE A 193 1.97 1.40 -3.00
CA ILE A 193 3.39 1.74 -3.11
C ILE A 193 4.10 0.69 -3.96
N SER A 194 5.29 0.99 -4.46
CA SER A 194 5.99 0.14 -5.43
C SER A 194 6.21 -1.29 -4.95
N SER A 195 6.65 -1.46 -3.71
CA SER A 195 6.82 -2.77 -3.09
C SER A 195 5.50 -3.54 -2.96
N SER A 196 4.40 -2.87 -2.61
CA SER A 196 3.08 -3.50 -2.55
C SER A 196 2.58 -3.90 -3.93
N TYR A 197 2.80 -3.06 -4.95
CA TYR A 197 2.45 -3.38 -6.33
C TYR A 197 3.18 -4.66 -6.78
N ARG A 198 4.48 -4.71 -6.60
CA ARG A 198 5.29 -5.85 -7.04
C ARG A 198 4.96 -7.15 -6.31
N HIS A 199 4.60 -7.09 -5.02
CA HIS A 199 4.39 -8.29 -4.20
C HIS A 199 2.94 -8.77 -4.16
N TYR A 200 1.96 -7.87 -4.33
CA TYR A 200 0.55 -8.18 -4.10
C TYR A 200 -0.35 -7.95 -5.30
N SER A 201 0.13 -7.30 -6.37
CA SER A 201 -0.68 -7.23 -7.59
C SER A 201 -0.85 -8.61 -8.21
N VAL A 202 -1.98 -8.80 -8.85
CA VAL A 202 -2.33 -10.03 -9.55
C VAL A 202 -2.92 -9.69 -10.90
N ASP A 203 -2.53 -10.44 -11.91
CA ASP A 203 -3.23 -10.53 -13.18
C ASP A 203 -4.48 -11.39 -12.96
N PHE A 204 -5.62 -10.74 -12.79
CA PHE A 204 -6.87 -11.43 -12.45
C PHE A 204 -7.69 -11.80 -13.67
N ASP A 205 -7.57 -11.07 -14.77
CA ASP A 205 -8.23 -11.36 -16.05
C ASP A 205 -7.39 -12.27 -16.97
N GLY A 206 -6.11 -12.49 -16.65
CA GLY A 206 -5.25 -13.45 -17.34
C GLY A 206 -4.66 -12.92 -18.66
N ASP A 207 -4.54 -11.59 -18.80
CA ASP A 207 -3.99 -10.97 -20.03
C ASP A 207 -2.44 -10.94 -20.04
N GLY A 208 -1.79 -11.41 -18.98
CA GLY A 208 -0.34 -11.48 -18.81
C GLY A 208 0.27 -10.26 -18.10
N LYS A 209 -0.54 -9.32 -17.63
CA LYS A 209 -0.11 -8.11 -16.90
C LYS A 209 -0.95 -7.90 -15.66
N ALA A 210 -0.38 -7.30 -14.63
CA ALA A 210 -1.13 -6.87 -13.45
C ALA A 210 -1.31 -5.34 -13.50
N ASP A 211 -2.35 -4.86 -14.19
CA ASP A 211 -2.59 -3.43 -14.39
C ASP A 211 -3.47 -2.82 -13.28
N LEU A 212 -2.84 -2.08 -12.36
CA LEU A 212 -3.55 -1.38 -11.29
C LEU A 212 -4.03 0.03 -11.67
N PHE A 213 -3.81 0.46 -12.91
CA PHE A 213 -4.24 1.76 -13.38
C PHE A 213 -5.61 1.70 -14.05
N ASP A 214 -5.83 0.72 -14.92
CA ASP A 214 -7.00 0.69 -15.82
C ASP A 214 -7.74 -0.67 -15.86
N SER A 215 -7.09 -1.82 -15.51
CA SER A 215 -7.78 -3.12 -15.39
C SER A 215 -8.55 -3.22 -14.06
N VAL A 216 -9.87 -3.10 -14.11
CA VAL A 216 -10.71 -3.28 -12.92
C VAL A 216 -10.59 -4.69 -12.31
N PRO A 217 -10.51 -5.79 -13.09
CA PRO A 217 -10.24 -7.11 -12.57
C PRO A 217 -8.98 -7.19 -11.71
N ASP A 218 -7.87 -6.67 -12.20
CA ASP A 218 -6.59 -6.72 -11.50
C ASP A 218 -6.60 -5.85 -10.23
N ILE A 219 -7.23 -4.68 -10.33
CA ILE A 219 -7.39 -3.78 -9.19
C ILE A 219 -8.14 -4.47 -8.06
N LEU A 220 -9.29 -5.06 -8.33
CA LEU A 220 -10.11 -5.71 -7.31
C LEU A 220 -9.46 -7.00 -6.79
N GLY A 221 -8.88 -7.79 -7.69
CA GLY A 221 -8.11 -8.97 -7.35
C GLY A 221 -6.91 -8.65 -6.46
N SER A 222 -6.15 -7.62 -6.81
CA SER A 222 -4.96 -7.19 -6.06
C SER A 222 -5.30 -6.64 -4.67
N VAL A 223 -6.37 -5.85 -4.54
CA VAL A 223 -6.85 -5.40 -3.22
C VAL A 223 -7.22 -6.58 -2.34
N ALA A 224 -7.95 -7.56 -2.87
CA ALA A 224 -8.33 -8.74 -2.11
C ALA A 224 -7.12 -9.63 -1.77
N ASN A 225 -6.19 -9.82 -2.72
CA ASN A 225 -4.94 -10.54 -2.49
C ASN A 225 -4.10 -9.90 -1.39
N TYR A 226 -4.01 -8.56 -1.35
CA TYR A 226 -3.31 -7.83 -0.30
C TYR A 226 -3.84 -8.20 1.09
N PHE A 227 -5.15 -8.22 1.28
CA PHE A 227 -5.77 -8.59 2.57
C PHE A 227 -5.51 -10.06 2.93
N THR A 228 -5.63 -10.96 1.96
CA THR A 228 -5.33 -12.38 2.15
C THR A 228 -3.87 -12.58 2.58
N ALA A 229 -2.92 -11.95 1.90
CA ALA A 229 -1.50 -12.00 2.21
C ALA A 229 -1.17 -11.42 3.60
N HIS A 230 -1.98 -10.48 4.10
CA HIS A 230 -1.83 -9.92 5.45
C HIS A 230 -2.63 -10.66 6.52
N GLY A 231 -3.20 -11.81 6.19
CA GLY A 231 -3.85 -12.72 7.13
C GLY A 231 -5.30 -12.38 7.46
N TRP A 232 -6.05 -11.92 6.44
CA TRP A 232 -7.50 -11.81 6.53
C TRP A 232 -8.11 -13.15 6.96
N LYS A 233 -9.04 -13.10 7.90
CA LYS A 233 -9.76 -14.26 8.42
C LYS A 233 -11.16 -14.33 7.83
N PRO A 234 -11.43 -15.25 6.91
CA PRO A 234 -12.74 -15.42 6.31
C PRO A 234 -13.82 -15.67 7.35
N GLY A 235 -14.97 -15.02 7.20
CA GLY A 235 -16.11 -15.18 8.11
C GLY A 235 -15.99 -14.48 9.46
N GLU A 236 -14.79 -14.05 9.87
CA GLU A 236 -14.62 -13.31 11.12
C GLU A 236 -15.04 -11.84 10.98
N ALA A 237 -15.59 -11.30 12.06
CA ALA A 237 -15.94 -9.88 12.11
C ALA A 237 -14.70 -8.99 12.07
N VAL A 238 -14.89 -7.73 11.65
CA VAL A 238 -13.85 -6.70 11.67
C VAL A 238 -13.75 -6.07 13.04
N THR A 239 -14.89 -5.65 13.60
CA THR A 239 -14.96 -4.95 14.90
C THR A 239 -16.38 -4.96 15.44
N TYR A 240 -16.51 -4.78 16.77
CA TYR A 240 -17.80 -4.60 17.44
C TYR A 240 -17.82 -3.31 18.24
N PRO A 241 -18.92 -2.53 18.20
CA PRO A 241 -19.07 -1.36 19.04
C PRO A 241 -19.17 -1.76 20.50
N LEU A 242 -18.49 -1.01 21.36
CA LEU A 242 -18.48 -1.20 22.80
C LEU A 242 -19.29 -0.10 23.50
N THR A 243 -20.00 -0.48 24.55
CA THR A 243 -20.56 0.47 25.50
C THR A 243 -19.57 0.70 26.62
N LEU A 244 -19.20 1.98 26.82
CA LEU A 244 -18.31 2.42 27.89
C LEU A 244 -19.12 3.28 28.88
N SER A 245 -19.11 2.91 30.14
CA SER A 245 -19.65 3.74 31.24
C SER A 245 -18.53 4.46 31.97
N LYS A 246 -18.87 5.51 32.74
CA LYS A 246 -17.88 6.22 33.58
C LYS A 246 -17.22 5.34 34.64
N GLN A 247 -17.83 4.21 34.97
CA GLN A 247 -17.36 3.26 35.99
C GLN A 247 -16.40 2.20 35.42
N ASN A 248 -16.25 2.10 34.09
CA ASN A 248 -15.39 1.09 33.49
C ASN A 248 -13.93 1.37 33.79
N LYS A 249 -13.21 0.34 34.28
CA LYS A 249 -11.78 0.37 34.51
C LYS A 249 -11.04 -0.02 33.22
N VAL A 250 -10.71 0.97 32.40
CA VAL A 250 -9.97 0.74 31.13
C VAL A 250 -8.43 0.73 31.31
N ALA A 251 -7.96 1.02 32.53
CA ALA A 251 -6.54 0.91 32.85
C ALA A 251 -6.07 -0.57 32.71
N GLY A 252 -4.94 -0.77 32.03
CA GLY A 252 -4.41 -2.11 31.74
C GLY A 252 -4.96 -2.78 30.49
N LEU A 253 -5.96 -2.20 29.82
CA LEU A 253 -6.40 -2.69 28.51
C LEU A 253 -5.46 -2.21 27.40
N THR A 254 -5.18 -3.07 26.43
CA THR A 254 -4.41 -2.68 25.23
C THR A 254 -5.22 -1.75 24.35
N VAL A 255 -4.85 -0.47 24.35
CA VAL A 255 -5.39 0.53 23.42
C VAL A 255 -4.54 0.52 22.15
N GLY A 256 -5.18 0.47 20.99
CA GLY A 256 -4.50 0.48 19.70
C GLY A 256 -5.12 -0.51 18.71
N VAL A 257 -4.39 -0.87 17.67
CA VAL A 257 -4.97 -1.62 16.55
C VAL A 257 -4.68 -3.12 16.56
N LYS A 258 -3.64 -3.56 17.28
CA LYS A 258 -3.23 -4.99 17.31
C LYS A 258 -3.96 -5.74 18.41
N PRO A 259 -4.84 -6.70 18.09
CA PRO A 259 -5.51 -7.50 19.09
C PRO A 259 -4.48 -8.39 19.81
N SER A 260 -4.44 -8.30 21.15
CA SER A 260 -3.44 -8.99 21.96
C SER A 260 -3.92 -9.49 23.32
N GLN A 261 -5.10 -9.06 23.76
CA GLN A 261 -5.71 -9.50 25.01
C GLN A 261 -7.04 -10.21 24.75
N PRO A 262 -7.37 -11.28 25.50
CA PRO A 262 -8.62 -12.00 25.34
C PRO A 262 -9.81 -11.13 25.74
N TRP A 263 -10.97 -11.36 25.11
CA TRP A 263 -12.20 -10.60 25.39
C TRP A 263 -12.64 -10.65 26.86
N GLU A 264 -12.40 -11.74 27.55
CA GLU A 264 -12.72 -11.87 28.98
C GLU A 264 -12.10 -10.74 29.82
N THR A 265 -10.88 -10.28 29.49
CA THR A 265 -10.20 -9.16 30.16
C THR A 265 -11.00 -7.86 30.01
N PHE A 266 -11.57 -7.64 28.84
CA PHE A 266 -12.41 -6.46 28.54
C PHE A 266 -13.76 -6.55 29.25
N LYS A 267 -14.36 -7.76 29.30
CA LYS A 267 -15.58 -8.03 30.07
C LYS A 267 -15.37 -7.77 31.56
N ALA A 268 -14.27 -8.27 32.12
CA ALA A 268 -13.92 -8.05 33.54
C ALA A 268 -13.76 -6.56 33.89
N SER A 269 -13.38 -5.73 32.90
CA SER A 269 -13.32 -4.27 33.03
C SER A 269 -14.68 -3.58 32.91
N GLY A 270 -15.77 -4.35 32.76
CA GLY A 270 -17.15 -3.87 32.64
C GLY A 270 -17.57 -3.41 31.24
N LEU A 271 -16.72 -3.63 30.23
CA LEU A 271 -17.08 -3.31 28.83
C LEU A 271 -18.09 -4.32 28.28
N LYS A 272 -19.05 -3.82 27.49
CA LYS A 272 -20.07 -4.64 26.85
C LYS A 272 -20.04 -4.44 25.33
N ALA A 273 -19.95 -5.54 24.60
CA ALA A 273 -20.12 -5.52 23.15
C ALA A 273 -21.58 -5.67 22.78
N LYS A 274 -22.00 -5.10 21.66
CA LYS A 274 -23.36 -5.28 21.11
C LYS A 274 -23.63 -6.69 20.56
N SER A 275 -22.56 -7.48 20.34
CA SER A 275 -22.64 -8.85 19.84
C SER A 275 -21.83 -9.76 20.74
N SER A 276 -22.12 -11.07 20.71
CA SER A 276 -21.35 -12.07 21.45
C SER A 276 -19.94 -12.15 20.83
N ILE A 277 -18.94 -12.11 21.71
CA ILE A 277 -17.53 -12.37 21.41
C ILE A 277 -17.11 -13.50 22.34
N ALA A 278 -16.44 -14.53 21.82
CA ALA A 278 -15.91 -15.62 22.64
C ALA A 278 -14.83 -15.08 23.60
N ASP A 279 -14.79 -15.59 24.82
CA ASP A 279 -13.99 -15.02 25.90
C ASP A 279 -12.47 -15.06 25.62
N ASP A 280 -12.02 -16.05 24.88
CA ASP A 280 -10.63 -16.25 24.44
C ASP A 280 -10.24 -15.43 23.20
N THR A 281 -11.22 -14.80 22.52
CA THR A 281 -10.96 -14.03 21.28
C THR A 281 -10.01 -12.86 21.56
N PRO A 282 -8.86 -12.78 20.87
CA PRO A 282 -7.96 -11.63 21.03
C PRO A 282 -8.61 -10.36 20.47
N VAL A 283 -8.63 -9.30 21.27
CA VAL A 283 -9.17 -7.98 20.90
C VAL A 283 -8.21 -6.86 21.28
N ALA A 284 -8.42 -5.70 20.70
CA ALA A 284 -7.80 -4.43 21.07
C ALA A 284 -8.88 -3.37 21.29
N LEU A 285 -8.66 -2.45 22.22
CA LEU A 285 -9.54 -1.30 22.41
C LEU A 285 -9.23 -0.22 21.40
N ILE A 286 -10.12 -0.05 20.43
CA ILE A 286 -10.08 1.08 19.48
C ILE A 286 -10.86 2.23 20.12
N LYS A 287 -10.17 3.36 20.30
CA LYS A 287 -10.77 4.55 20.91
C LYS A 287 -10.67 5.71 19.92
N LEU A 288 -11.81 6.13 19.40
CA LEU A 288 -11.93 7.16 18.36
C LEU A 288 -12.53 8.44 18.95
N GLN A 289 -11.75 9.51 18.99
CA GLN A 289 -12.12 10.75 19.63
C GLN A 289 -13.23 11.49 18.85
N GLN A 290 -14.34 11.73 19.52
CA GLN A 290 -15.41 12.62 19.10
C GLN A 290 -15.21 14.00 19.74
N LYS A 291 -16.07 14.96 19.40
CA LYS A 291 -16.00 16.33 19.91
C LYS A 291 -16.02 16.40 21.46
N GLU A 292 -16.88 15.64 22.09
CA GLU A 292 -17.11 15.66 23.55
C GLU A 292 -17.01 14.28 24.21
N SER A 293 -16.79 13.25 23.42
CA SER A 293 -16.78 11.85 23.87
C SER A 293 -15.78 11.03 23.08
N ALA A 294 -15.80 9.73 23.22
CA ALA A 294 -15.06 8.80 22.37
C ALA A 294 -15.93 7.59 22.03
N ASP A 295 -15.90 7.20 20.76
CA ASP A 295 -16.44 5.92 20.32
C ASP A 295 -15.45 4.83 20.66
N CYS A 296 -15.92 3.78 21.34
CA CYS A 296 -15.09 2.63 21.69
C CYS A 296 -15.52 1.39 20.90
N TRP A 297 -14.55 0.63 20.44
CA TRP A 297 -14.76 -0.56 19.63
C TRP A 297 -13.80 -1.68 20.03
N ALA A 298 -14.28 -2.92 19.99
CA ALA A 298 -13.42 -4.09 20.04
C ALA A 298 -12.89 -4.36 18.63
N GLY A 299 -11.64 -4.04 18.40
CA GLY A 299 -10.95 -4.34 17.14
C GLY A 299 -10.47 -5.79 17.12
N LEU A 300 -10.87 -6.56 16.10
CA LEU A 300 -10.47 -7.95 15.91
C LEU A 300 -9.34 -8.09 14.87
N LYS A 301 -8.99 -9.32 14.52
CA LYS A 301 -7.92 -9.61 13.55
C LYS A 301 -8.14 -8.90 12.22
N ASN A 302 -9.34 -8.90 11.68
CA ASN A 302 -9.64 -8.27 10.40
C ASN A 302 -9.56 -6.72 10.45
N PHE A 303 -9.83 -6.10 11.60
CA PHE A 303 -9.57 -4.67 11.78
C PHE A 303 -8.08 -4.36 11.68
N TYR A 304 -7.25 -5.16 12.36
CA TYR A 304 -5.80 -5.05 12.27
C TYR A 304 -5.29 -5.26 10.84
N VAL A 305 -5.87 -6.19 10.08
CA VAL A 305 -5.50 -6.42 8.68
C VAL A 305 -5.80 -5.19 7.82
N ILE A 306 -6.94 -4.50 8.03
CA ILE A 306 -7.22 -3.25 7.32
C ILE A 306 -6.15 -2.19 7.64
N THR A 307 -5.67 -2.11 8.88
CA THR A 307 -4.59 -1.16 9.23
C THR A 307 -3.25 -1.48 8.56
N ARG A 308 -3.08 -2.63 7.93
CA ARG A 308 -1.86 -2.93 7.14
C ARG A 308 -1.82 -2.15 5.83
N TYR A 309 -3.00 -1.79 5.31
CA TYR A 309 -3.12 -0.96 4.10
C TYR A 309 -2.68 0.50 4.39
N ASN A 310 -3.16 1.05 5.48
CA ASN A 310 -2.70 2.33 6.05
C ASN A 310 -2.68 2.22 7.57
N HIS A 311 -1.54 2.54 8.20
CA HIS A 311 -1.27 2.37 9.63
C HIS A 311 -2.01 3.41 10.50
N SER A 312 -3.33 3.51 10.32
CA SER A 312 -4.21 4.44 11.03
C SER A 312 -5.50 3.72 11.46
N GLU A 313 -5.85 3.85 12.74
CA GLU A 313 -7.12 3.35 13.27
C GLU A 313 -8.32 4.08 12.66
N MET A 314 -8.17 5.39 12.41
CA MET A 314 -9.21 6.18 11.75
C MET A 314 -9.43 5.75 10.31
N TYR A 315 -8.34 5.44 9.58
CA TYR A 315 -8.44 4.88 8.23
C TYR A 315 -9.21 3.56 8.23
N ALA A 316 -8.79 2.61 9.07
CA ALA A 316 -9.42 1.30 9.13
C ALA A 316 -10.91 1.40 9.50
N MET A 317 -11.26 2.29 10.42
CA MET A 317 -12.65 2.54 10.78
C MET A 317 -13.43 3.22 9.65
N ALA A 318 -12.83 4.14 8.89
CA ALA A 318 -13.46 4.75 7.74
C ALA A 318 -13.76 3.72 6.64
N VAL A 319 -12.81 2.85 6.32
CA VAL A 319 -13.02 1.73 5.38
C VAL A 319 -14.16 0.84 5.87
N TYR A 320 -14.13 0.41 7.13
CA TYR A 320 -15.17 -0.45 7.70
C TYR A 320 -16.55 0.22 7.68
N GLN A 321 -16.69 1.47 8.16
CA GLN A 321 -17.98 2.15 8.17
C GLN A 321 -18.50 2.43 6.76
N LEU A 322 -17.63 2.80 5.82
CA LEU A 322 -18.01 2.97 4.42
C LEU A 322 -18.51 1.64 3.82
N SER A 323 -17.80 0.53 4.07
CA SER A 323 -18.18 -0.79 3.57
C SER A 323 -19.58 -1.19 4.05
N GLN A 324 -19.89 -0.96 5.33
CA GLN A 324 -21.20 -1.29 5.91
C GLN A 324 -22.34 -0.43 5.32
N LYS A 325 -22.06 0.85 5.04
CA LYS A 325 -23.04 1.75 4.39
C LYS A 325 -23.31 1.34 2.94
N ILE A 326 -22.27 1.00 2.20
CA ILE A 326 -22.41 0.50 0.82
C ILE A 326 -23.19 -0.82 0.82
N LYS A 327 -22.81 -1.78 1.68
CA LYS A 327 -23.50 -3.08 1.80
C LYS A 327 -25.00 -2.91 2.12
N SER A 328 -25.34 -2.01 3.04
CA SER A 328 -26.73 -1.72 3.38
C SER A 328 -27.50 -1.15 2.18
N GLY A 329 -26.87 -0.28 1.38
CA GLY A 329 -27.50 0.27 0.17
C GLY A 329 -27.60 -0.71 -1.00
N MET A 330 -26.87 -1.83 -0.98
CA MET A 330 -27.05 -2.91 -1.97
C MET A 330 -28.28 -3.79 -1.71
N LYS A 331 -28.82 -3.74 -0.48
CA LYS A 331 -30.01 -4.53 -0.10
C LYS A 331 -31.33 -3.82 -0.40
N LEU A 332 -31.27 -2.54 -0.76
CA LEU A 332 -32.41 -1.71 -1.17
C LEU A 332 -32.53 -1.69 -2.70
#